data_a9510fab5bdb3a2e9452bc6f0585b33e
#
_entry.id   a9510fab5bdb3a2e9452bc6f0585b33e
#
_cell.length_a   1.000
_cell.length_b   1.000
_cell.length_c   1.000
_cell.angle_alpha   90.00
_cell.angle_beta   90.00
_cell.angle_gamma   90.00
#
_symmetry.space_group_name_H-M   'P 1'
#
loop_
_entity.id
_entity.type
_entity.pdbx_description
1 polymer ?
#
loop_
_entity_poly.entity_id
_entity_poly.type
_entity_poly.pdbx_seq_one_letter_code
_entity_poly.pdbx_strand_id
1 'polypeptide(L)'
;MSFRDPLEVEQAIRRAAAALIGLQRADGCWCFELEADCTIPAEYILMLHYLGESDEKLEKKLAAYLRARQGEDGGWPLYYGGPAEISCSVKAYYALKLAGDDPDAPHMARARAAILKLGGAARANVFTRILLAIFAQLPWRAVPFVPVEIMLLPRWFPFHLFKVSYWSRTVMVPLFILYTFKARAKNPKAVSVRELFVTDPWRETRYFPTRSALGGVLLMLDRLGLKLYPRLPQAWRRRALKKAEAWILERRNGDGGLGAIFPAMVNAYEALELLGYPADHPLRAGQRSAIDDLLVVGQDSAYCQPCVSPVWDTAWAALALQQVGGEPGRAAADKALEWLAARQLLDGPQDWRAARPSVRSGGWPFQFENSHYPDMDDTAAVAYAMHQSGDGRYARAVERAAEWIAGMQSANGGFAAFDADNDHTYLNEIPFADHGALLDPPTEDVSARCVMLLAPLGQPFAAVQKKCLDYLFRAQEADGSWFGRWGTNYIYGTWSVLMGLEETAVGKEHERVRRAAAWLKSVQRADGGWAEGCDTYFDASKRGRGRRSTSFHTAWALLGLLSAGEARTEAARRGVDFLLRTQRDDGLWSDPDFNAPGFPRVFYLKYHGYDKYFPLLALARYRNLTAPEK
;
A
#
# COMPACT_ATOMS: atom_id res chain seq x y z
N MET A 1 -23.15 36.57 -5.57
CA MET A 1 -22.25 35.99 -4.57
C MET A 1 -20.82 36.27 -5.00
N SER A 2 -20.03 36.94 -4.17
CA SER A 2 -18.65 37.31 -4.49
C SER A 2 -17.78 36.02 -4.58
N PHE A 3 -17.08 35.83 -5.68
CA PHE A 3 -15.97 34.88 -5.75
C PHE A 3 -14.93 35.32 -4.70
N ARG A 4 -14.27 34.33 -4.07
CA ARG A 4 -13.11 34.64 -3.21
C ARG A 4 -12.09 35.49 -3.97
N ASP A 5 -11.38 36.32 -3.24
CA ASP A 5 -10.32 37.16 -3.82
C ASP A 5 -9.28 36.25 -4.49
N PRO A 6 -9.09 36.32 -5.81
CA PRO A 6 -8.07 35.55 -6.52
C PRO A 6 -6.68 35.69 -5.92
N LEU A 7 -6.41 36.79 -5.20
CA LEU A 7 -5.14 37.03 -4.50
C LEU A 7 -4.93 36.08 -3.31
N GLU A 8 -5.99 35.73 -2.56
CA GLU A 8 -5.88 34.78 -1.44
C GLU A 8 -5.51 33.38 -1.94
N VAL A 9 -6.13 32.90 -3.03
CA VAL A 9 -5.82 31.61 -3.66
C VAL A 9 -4.36 31.60 -4.16
N GLU A 10 -3.97 32.67 -4.86
CA GLU A 10 -2.60 32.78 -5.38
C GLU A 10 -1.55 32.81 -4.27
N GLN A 11 -1.80 33.52 -3.16
CA GLN A 11 -0.90 33.55 -2.00
C GLN A 11 -0.77 32.15 -1.35
N ALA A 12 -1.89 31.42 -1.21
CA ALA A 12 -1.87 30.08 -0.66
C ALA A 12 -1.07 29.11 -1.56
N ILE A 13 -1.27 29.20 -2.88
CA ILE A 13 -0.50 28.42 -3.86
C ILE A 13 1.00 28.72 -3.75
N ARG A 14 1.39 29.99 -3.70
CA ARG A 14 2.81 30.39 -3.59
C ARG A 14 3.45 29.86 -2.31
N ARG A 15 2.78 29.96 -1.16
CA ARG A 15 3.28 29.43 0.11
C ARG A 15 3.45 27.91 0.04
N ALA A 16 2.45 27.20 -0.47
CA ALA A 16 2.50 25.74 -0.57
C ALA A 16 3.58 25.28 -1.58
N ALA A 17 3.70 25.94 -2.72
CA ALA A 17 4.73 25.62 -3.71
C ALA A 17 6.14 25.85 -3.15
N ALA A 18 6.39 26.99 -2.48
CA ALA A 18 7.68 27.27 -1.86
C ALA A 18 8.02 26.24 -0.78
N ALA A 19 7.06 25.86 0.06
CA ALA A 19 7.25 24.84 1.08
C ALA A 19 7.52 23.45 0.46
N LEU A 20 6.78 23.05 -0.58
CA LEU A 20 7.00 21.78 -1.27
C LEU A 20 8.38 21.73 -1.96
N ILE A 21 8.79 22.80 -2.63
CA ILE A 21 10.14 22.92 -3.24
C ILE A 21 11.22 22.80 -2.16
N GLY A 22 11.03 23.43 -0.99
CA GLY A 22 11.96 23.35 0.14
C GLY A 22 12.15 21.93 0.70
N LEU A 23 11.23 21.02 0.42
CA LEU A 23 11.28 19.60 0.81
C LEU A 23 11.89 18.70 -0.28
N GLN A 24 12.21 19.23 -1.47
CA GLN A 24 12.86 18.47 -2.53
C GLN A 24 14.27 18.05 -2.11
N ARG A 25 14.59 16.78 -2.25
CA ARG A 25 15.94 16.26 -1.97
C ARG A 25 16.96 16.79 -2.97
N ALA A 26 18.22 16.74 -2.57
CA ALA A 26 19.32 17.24 -3.41
C ALA A 26 19.43 16.57 -4.77
N ASP A 27 19.01 15.29 -4.89
CA ASP A 27 18.97 14.53 -6.13
C ASP A 27 17.76 14.82 -7.03
N GLY A 28 16.76 15.56 -6.52
CA GLY A 28 15.57 15.98 -7.27
C GLY A 28 14.29 15.26 -6.91
N CYS A 29 14.33 14.20 -6.11
CA CYS A 29 13.11 13.49 -5.70
C CYS A 29 12.45 14.08 -4.45
N TRP A 30 11.21 13.65 -4.23
CA TRP A 30 10.55 13.69 -2.93
C TRP A 30 10.34 12.28 -2.43
N CYS A 31 10.52 12.09 -1.14
CA CYS A 31 10.21 10.85 -0.45
C CYS A 31 9.70 11.22 0.94
N PHE A 32 8.40 11.17 1.10
CA PHE A 32 7.74 11.46 2.38
C PHE A 32 7.60 10.19 3.21
N GLU A 33 7.33 10.38 4.50
CA GLU A 33 7.06 9.26 5.39
C GLU A 33 5.81 8.49 4.95
N LEU A 34 5.89 7.17 5.03
CA LEU A 34 4.79 6.24 4.82
C LEU A 34 4.52 5.50 6.14
N GLU A 35 3.64 6.06 6.97
CA GLU A 35 3.32 5.50 8.28
C GLU A 35 2.32 4.36 8.13
N ALA A 36 2.56 3.23 8.79
CA ALA A 36 1.63 2.10 8.87
C ALA A 36 0.95 2.02 10.23
N ASP A 37 0.04 1.05 10.36
CA ASP A 37 -0.47 0.64 11.67
C ASP A 37 0.64 0.07 12.57
N CYS A 38 0.32 -0.21 13.81
CA CYS A 38 1.28 -0.66 14.82
C CYS A 38 1.87 -2.05 14.58
N THR A 39 1.45 -2.78 13.53
CA THR A 39 2.01 -4.12 13.24
C THR A 39 3.48 -4.06 12.85
N ILE A 40 3.87 -3.08 12.02
CA ILE A 40 5.24 -2.96 11.50
C ILE A 40 6.25 -2.59 12.61
N PRO A 41 6.06 -1.50 13.40
CA PRO A 41 6.98 -1.19 14.49
C PRO A 41 7.01 -2.29 15.58
N ALA A 42 5.89 -2.99 15.81
CA ALA A 42 5.87 -4.15 16.70
C ALA A 42 6.69 -5.31 16.15
N GLU A 43 6.56 -5.63 14.84
CA GLU A 43 7.35 -6.68 14.19
C GLU A 43 8.84 -6.36 14.16
N TYR A 44 9.23 -5.08 14.11
CA TYR A 44 10.64 -4.71 14.22
C TYR A 44 11.22 -5.12 15.58
N ILE A 45 10.54 -4.84 16.69
CA ILE A 45 10.95 -5.30 18.02
C ILE A 45 11.01 -6.85 18.07
N LEU A 46 9.98 -7.51 17.53
CA LEU A 46 9.92 -8.97 17.47
C LEU A 46 11.08 -9.56 16.67
N MET A 47 11.46 -8.94 15.54
CA MET A 47 12.64 -9.34 14.76
C MET A 47 13.93 -9.26 15.59
N LEU A 48 14.16 -8.18 16.34
CA LEU A 48 15.34 -8.09 17.22
C LEU A 48 15.39 -9.26 18.22
N HIS A 49 14.26 -9.58 18.86
CA HIS A 49 14.18 -10.68 19.80
C HIS A 49 14.22 -12.07 19.13
N TYR A 50 13.76 -12.19 17.86
CA TYR A 50 13.98 -13.40 17.07
C TYR A 50 15.47 -13.66 16.89
N LEU A 51 16.23 -12.64 16.54
CA LEU A 51 17.67 -12.70 16.31
C LEU A 51 18.50 -12.79 17.60
N GLY A 52 17.88 -12.56 18.76
CA GLY A 52 18.60 -12.46 20.04
C GLY A 52 19.47 -11.20 20.15
N GLU A 53 19.16 -10.21 19.32
CA GLU A 53 19.75 -8.88 19.38
C GLU A 53 18.97 -8.00 20.37
N SER A 54 19.60 -6.97 20.93
CA SER A 54 18.92 -5.98 21.76
C SER A 54 19.50 -4.60 21.48
N ASP A 55 18.59 -3.66 21.21
CA ASP A 55 18.88 -2.23 21.20
C ASP A 55 17.87 -1.54 22.12
N GLU A 56 18.22 -1.49 23.41
CA GLU A 56 17.33 -0.94 24.43
C GLU A 56 16.91 0.50 24.15
N LYS A 57 17.75 1.31 23.49
CA LYS A 57 17.43 2.71 23.18
C LYS A 57 16.37 2.77 22.08
N LEU A 58 16.57 2.00 21.02
CA LEU A 58 15.61 1.93 19.91
C LEU A 58 14.30 1.26 20.37
N GLU A 59 14.38 0.13 21.11
CA GLU A 59 13.21 -0.56 21.66
C GLU A 59 12.35 0.38 22.53
N LYS A 60 12.98 1.22 23.39
CA LYS A 60 12.25 2.22 24.20
C LYS A 60 11.50 3.24 23.34
N LYS A 61 12.11 3.72 22.26
CA LYS A 61 11.45 4.67 21.34
C LYS A 61 10.32 4.03 20.55
N LEU A 62 10.50 2.80 20.05
CA LEU A 62 9.44 2.04 19.38
C LEU A 62 8.29 1.73 20.36
N ALA A 63 8.60 1.35 21.60
CA ALA A 63 7.59 1.13 22.64
C ALA A 63 6.83 2.42 22.98
N ALA A 64 7.50 3.58 23.01
CA ALA A 64 6.84 4.87 23.23
C ALA A 64 5.83 5.17 22.11
N TYR A 65 6.18 4.92 20.85
CA TYR A 65 5.26 5.03 19.73
C TYR A 65 4.06 4.09 19.88
N LEU A 66 4.29 2.82 20.18
CA LEU A 66 3.20 1.84 20.36
C LEU A 66 2.24 2.25 21.48
N ARG A 67 2.76 2.69 22.65
CA ARG A 67 1.90 3.17 23.78
C ARG A 67 1.05 4.37 23.36
N ALA A 68 1.61 5.32 22.61
CA ALA A 68 0.90 6.51 22.13
C ALA A 68 -0.22 6.21 21.12
N ARG A 69 -0.20 5.04 20.48
CA ARG A 69 -1.20 4.60 19.49
C ARG A 69 -2.27 3.65 20.06
N GLN A 70 -2.22 3.31 21.35
CA GLN A 70 -3.24 2.48 21.98
C GLN A 70 -4.60 3.19 21.95
N GLY A 71 -5.64 2.49 21.50
CA GLY A 71 -7.00 3.01 21.44
C GLY A 71 -7.66 3.12 22.82
N GLU A 72 -8.75 3.88 22.90
CA GLU A 72 -9.55 4.04 24.12
C GLU A 72 -10.15 2.71 24.59
N ASP A 73 -10.44 1.80 23.67
CA ASP A 73 -10.93 0.44 23.93
C ASP A 73 -9.84 -0.52 24.46
N GLY A 74 -8.61 -0.04 24.58
CA GLY A 74 -7.45 -0.73 25.13
C GLY A 74 -6.63 -1.52 24.13
N GLY A 75 -7.12 -1.75 22.90
CA GLY A 75 -6.37 -2.41 21.84
C GLY A 75 -5.68 -1.43 20.89
N TRP A 76 -5.12 -1.94 19.80
CA TRP A 76 -4.53 -1.13 18.74
C TRP A 76 -5.35 -1.24 17.47
N PRO A 77 -5.76 -0.10 16.90
CA PRO A 77 -6.51 -0.06 15.64
C PRO A 77 -5.59 -0.20 14.43
N LEU A 78 -6.17 -0.55 13.27
CA LEU A 78 -5.47 -0.57 11.99
C LEU A 78 -5.33 0.83 11.36
N TYR A 79 -6.08 1.81 11.84
CA TYR A 79 -6.04 3.19 11.35
C TYR A 79 -6.47 4.17 12.44
N TYR A 80 -6.09 5.41 12.32
CA TYR A 80 -6.38 6.45 13.31
C TYR A 80 -7.87 6.54 13.66
N GLY A 81 -8.18 6.37 14.95
CA GLY A 81 -9.55 6.41 15.47
C GLY A 81 -10.43 5.23 15.08
N GLY A 82 -9.86 4.16 14.53
CA GLY A 82 -10.53 2.89 14.31
C GLY A 82 -10.73 2.07 15.60
N PRO A 83 -11.49 0.97 15.53
CA PRO A 83 -11.63 0.04 16.64
C PRO A 83 -10.38 -0.83 16.81
N ALA A 84 -10.19 -1.42 17.99
CA ALA A 84 -9.15 -2.42 18.22
C ALA A 84 -9.26 -3.58 17.22
N GLU A 85 -8.11 -3.97 16.65
CA GLU A 85 -7.97 -5.13 15.78
C GLU A 85 -7.11 -6.19 16.49
N ILE A 86 -7.51 -7.45 16.38
CA ILE A 86 -6.93 -8.55 17.15
C ILE A 86 -5.45 -8.78 16.83
N SER A 87 -5.06 -8.80 15.54
CA SER A 87 -3.71 -9.13 15.10
C SER A 87 -2.73 -8.00 15.42
N CYS A 88 -3.14 -6.75 15.21
CA CYS A 88 -2.40 -5.56 15.57
C CYS A 88 -2.19 -5.50 17.09
N SER A 89 -3.26 -5.72 17.88
CA SER A 89 -3.23 -5.67 19.32
C SER A 89 -2.34 -6.76 19.94
N VAL A 90 -2.37 -7.98 19.40
CA VAL A 90 -1.50 -9.08 19.87
C VAL A 90 -0.03 -8.78 19.61
N LYS A 91 0.33 -8.27 18.41
CA LYS A 91 1.70 -7.91 18.08
C LYS A 91 2.21 -6.76 18.94
N ALA A 92 1.42 -5.69 19.09
CA ALA A 92 1.78 -4.53 19.89
C ALA A 92 1.96 -4.91 21.37
N TYR A 93 1.04 -5.67 21.95
CA TYR A 93 1.17 -6.18 23.33
C TYR A 93 2.45 -7.00 23.52
N TYR A 94 2.72 -7.93 22.57
CA TYR A 94 3.91 -8.77 22.65
C TYR A 94 5.20 -7.96 22.56
N ALA A 95 5.26 -7.03 21.63
CA ALA A 95 6.39 -6.14 21.47
C ALA A 95 6.66 -5.28 22.71
N LEU A 96 5.61 -4.71 23.31
CA LEU A 96 5.73 -3.95 24.56
C LEU A 96 6.25 -4.80 25.72
N LYS A 97 5.75 -6.02 25.85
CA LYS A 97 6.22 -6.96 26.88
C LYS A 97 7.69 -7.35 26.67
N LEU A 98 8.13 -7.55 25.42
CA LEU A 98 9.54 -7.79 25.07
C LEU A 98 10.41 -6.57 25.36
N ALA A 99 9.91 -5.36 25.13
CA ALA A 99 10.60 -4.10 25.45
C ALA A 99 10.68 -3.82 26.96
N GLY A 100 9.99 -4.62 27.79
CA GLY A 100 10.09 -4.56 29.25
C GLY A 100 8.89 -3.96 29.97
N ASP A 101 7.75 -3.77 29.29
CA ASP A 101 6.52 -3.31 29.93
C ASP A 101 5.97 -4.38 30.89
N ASP A 102 5.61 -3.95 32.09
CA ASP A 102 4.97 -4.81 33.09
C ASP A 102 3.58 -5.24 32.61
N PRO A 103 3.29 -6.56 32.52
CA PRO A 103 1.97 -7.07 32.14
C PRO A 103 0.79 -6.56 32.98
N ASP A 104 1.07 -6.13 34.21
CA ASP A 104 0.06 -5.61 35.15
C ASP A 104 -0.03 -4.07 35.12
N ALA A 105 0.82 -3.40 34.34
CA ALA A 105 0.67 -1.96 34.11
C ALA A 105 -0.71 -1.65 33.49
N PRO A 106 -1.33 -0.50 33.82
CA PRO A 106 -2.71 -0.19 33.40
C PRO A 106 -2.97 -0.30 31.91
N HIS A 107 -2.03 0.13 31.05
CA HIS A 107 -2.17 0.03 29.59
C HIS A 107 -2.08 -1.42 29.10
N MET A 108 -1.22 -2.24 29.68
CA MET A 108 -1.07 -3.66 29.34
C MET A 108 -2.27 -4.48 29.82
N ALA A 109 -2.78 -4.21 31.03
CA ALA A 109 -3.99 -4.85 31.56
C ALA A 109 -5.21 -4.55 30.65
N ARG A 110 -5.40 -3.29 30.21
CA ARG A 110 -6.45 -2.91 29.25
C ARG A 110 -6.29 -3.64 27.92
N ALA A 111 -5.06 -3.71 27.41
CA ALA A 111 -4.76 -4.41 26.15
C ALA A 111 -5.09 -5.90 26.24
N ARG A 112 -4.68 -6.58 27.32
CA ARG A 112 -5.02 -7.98 27.58
C ARG A 112 -6.53 -8.20 27.61
N ALA A 113 -7.27 -7.34 28.29
CA ALA A 113 -8.74 -7.43 28.34
C ALA A 113 -9.38 -7.24 26.95
N ALA A 114 -8.92 -6.28 26.17
CA ALA A 114 -9.39 -6.04 24.79
C ALA A 114 -9.12 -7.26 23.89
N ILE A 115 -7.91 -7.82 23.91
CA ILE A 115 -7.51 -9.01 23.14
C ILE A 115 -8.38 -10.21 23.51
N LEU A 116 -8.60 -10.48 24.79
CA LEU A 116 -9.43 -11.59 25.25
C LEU A 116 -10.90 -11.40 24.83
N LYS A 117 -11.42 -10.17 24.89
CA LYS A 117 -12.77 -9.83 24.41
C LYS A 117 -12.94 -10.07 22.91
N LEU A 118 -11.89 -9.86 22.11
CA LEU A 118 -11.86 -10.16 20.67
C LEU A 118 -11.70 -11.66 20.36
N GLY A 119 -11.62 -12.53 21.37
CA GLY A 119 -11.53 -13.98 21.24
C GLY A 119 -10.14 -14.55 21.47
N GLY A 120 -9.18 -13.73 21.90
CA GLY A 120 -7.82 -14.14 22.24
C GLY A 120 -6.90 -14.33 21.03
N ALA A 121 -5.60 -14.47 21.29
CA ALA A 121 -4.55 -14.50 20.27
C ALA A 121 -4.68 -15.64 19.25
N ALA A 122 -5.41 -16.71 19.56
CA ALA A 122 -5.71 -17.79 18.60
C ALA A 122 -6.57 -17.35 17.41
N ARG A 123 -7.26 -16.20 17.51
CA ARG A 123 -8.14 -15.63 16.47
C ARG A 123 -7.41 -14.64 15.54
N ALA A 124 -6.17 -14.32 15.85
CA ALA A 124 -5.34 -13.46 14.99
C ALA A 124 -5.16 -14.07 13.58
N ASN A 125 -4.85 -13.23 12.62
CA ASN A 125 -4.64 -13.64 11.22
C ASN A 125 -3.42 -14.57 11.06
N VAL A 126 -3.26 -15.14 9.87
CA VAL A 126 -2.21 -16.11 9.56
C VAL A 126 -0.80 -15.59 9.86
N PHE A 127 -0.50 -14.34 9.55
CA PHE A 127 0.84 -13.76 9.78
C PHE A 127 1.16 -13.67 11.27
N THR A 128 0.21 -13.21 12.09
CA THR A 128 0.36 -13.17 13.54
C THR A 128 0.50 -14.57 14.12
N ARG A 129 -0.25 -15.56 13.63
CA ARG A 129 -0.10 -16.95 14.08
C ARG A 129 1.25 -17.57 13.69
N ILE A 130 1.79 -17.25 12.50
CA ILE A 130 3.15 -17.67 12.10
C ILE A 130 4.18 -17.10 13.09
N LEU A 131 4.11 -15.80 13.37
CA LEU A 131 4.99 -15.13 14.33
C LEU A 131 4.89 -15.76 15.72
N LEU A 132 3.68 -15.99 16.22
CA LEU A 132 3.47 -16.67 17.51
C LEU A 132 4.01 -18.11 17.52
N ALA A 133 3.95 -18.83 16.38
CA ALA A 133 4.56 -20.17 16.25
C ALA A 133 6.08 -20.13 16.29
N ILE A 134 6.69 -19.16 15.62
CA ILE A 134 8.13 -18.89 15.62
C ILE A 134 8.61 -18.62 17.07
N PHE A 135 7.84 -17.87 17.84
CA PHE A 135 8.11 -17.60 19.27
C PHE A 135 7.63 -18.71 20.22
N ALA A 136 7.22 -19.87 19.72
CA ALA A 136 6.72 -21.00 20.49
C ALA A 136 5.55 -20.67 21.44
N GLN A 137 4.71 -19.68 21.08
CA GLN A 137 3.50 -19.32 21.82
C GLN A 137 2.28 -20.16 21.38
N LEU A 138 2.34 -20.77 20.20
CA LEU A 138 1.36 -21.74 19.72
C LEU A 138 2.02 -22.83 18.85
N PRO A 139 1.35 -23.98 18.67
CA PRO A 139 1.92 -25.07 17.88
C PRO A 139 1.85 -24.78 16.38
N TRP A 140 2.81 -25.27 15.58
CA TRP A 140 2.85 -25.12 14.13
C TRP A 140 1.62 -25.67 13.39
N ARG A 141 0.77 -26.50 14.01
CA ARG A 141 -0.53 -26.92 13.45
C ARG A 141 -1.56 -25.78 13.39
N ALA A 142 -1.30 -24.66 14.05
CA ALA A 142 -2.08 -23.44 13.96
C ALA A 142 -1.74 -22.58 12.73
N VAL A 143 -0.67 -22.95 12.01
CA VAL A 143 -0.24 -22.33 10.77
C VAL A 143 -0.70 -23.21 9.61
N PRO A 144 -1.20 -22.64 8.50
CA PRO A 144 -1.59 -23.39 7.30
C PRO A 144 -0.41 -24.19 6.72
N PHE A 145 -0.73 -25.20 5.93
CA PHE A 145 0.27 -26.01 5.24
C PHE A 145 0.89 -25.21 4.07
N VAL A 146 2.09 -24.71 4.27
CA VAL A 146 2.85 -23.89 3.29
C VAL A 146 4.28 -24.44 3.11
N PRO A 147 4.43 -25.65 2.55
CA PRO A 147 5.70 -26.31 2.42
C PRO A 147 6.55 -25.70 1.30
N VAL A 148 7.88 -25.74 1.45
CA VAL A 148 8.79 -25.22 0.41
C VAL A 148 8.66 -25.96 -0.93
N GLU A 149 8.14 -27.17 -0.94
CA GLU A 149 7.90 -27.98 -2.13
C GLU A 149 6.90 -27.35 -3.11
N ILE A 150 6.13 -26.33 -2.69
CA ILE A 150 5.33 -25.46 -3.58
C ILE A 150 6.21 -24.87 -4.70
N MET A 151 7.47 -24.59 -4.43
CA MET A 151 8.44 -24.10 -5.42
C MET A 151 8.66 -25.04 -6.61
N LEU A 152 8.30 -26.33 -6.48
CA LEU A 152 8.47 -27.34 -7.53
C LEU A 152 7.21 -27.52 -8.39
N LEU A 153 6.10 -26.92 -8.03
CA LEU A 153 4.84 -27.04 -8.76
C LEU A 153 4.97 -26.46 -10.18
N PRO A 154 4.36 -27.09 -11.18
CA PRO A 154 4.34 -26.54 -12.54
C PRO A 154 3.34 -25.39 -12.66
N ARG A 155 3.52 -24.50 -13.64
CA ARG A 155 2.70 -23.29 -13.82
C ARG A 155 1.18 -23.54 -13.96
N TRP A 156 0.80 -24.67 -14.52
CA TRP A 156 -0.61 -25.05 -14.68
C TRP A 156 -1.28 -25.45 -13.36
N PHE A 157 -0.50 -25.79 -12.32
CA PHE A 157 -1.05 -26.25 -11.05
C PHE A 157 -1.85 -25.14 -10.35
N PRO A 158 -3.04 -25.45 -9.76
CA PRO A 158 -3.90 -24.44 -9.13
C PRO A 158 -3.22 -23.54 -8.09
N PHE A 159 -2.30 -24.07 -7.30
CA PHE A 159 -1.60 -23.36 -6.23
C PHE A 159 -0.18 -22.92 -6.63
N HIS A 160 0.05 -22.66 -7.93
CA HIS A 160 1.37 -22.20 -8.37
C HIS A 160 1.64 -20.75 -7.92
N LEU A 161 2.89 -20.45 -7.56
CA LEU A 161 3.35 -19.16 -7.02
C LEU A 161 2.97 -17.95 -7.88
N PHE A 162 3.00 -18.05 -9.21
CA PHE A 162 2.61 -16.96 -10.13
C PHE A 162 1.10 -16.70 -10.24
N LYS A 163 0.28 -17.41 -9.47
CA LYS A 163 -1.17 -17.15 -9.37
C LYS A 163 -1.55 -16.25 -8.21
N VAL A 164 -0.58 -15.87 -7.38
CA VAL A 164 -0.74 -14.88 -6.31
C VAL A 164 0.01 -13.61 -6.66
N SER A 165 -0.33 -12.50 -6.02
CA SER A 165 0.28 -11.19 -6.23
C SER A 165 1.78 -11.15 -5.93
N TYR A 166 2.48 -10.12 -6.42
CA TYR A 166 3.92 -10.00 -6.17
C TYR A 166 4.23 -9.86 -4.67
N TRP A 167 3.48 -9.05 -3.93
CA TRP A 167 3.68 -8.90 -2.49
C TRP A 167 3.45 -10.21 -1.72
N SER A 168 2.49 -11.02 -2.18
CA SER A 168 2.30 -12.36 -1.63
C SER A 168 3.49 -13.27 -1.97
N ARG A 169 3.98 -13.26 -3.21
CA ARG A 169 5.16 -14.07 -3.61
C ARG A 169 6.40 -13.73 -2.80
N THR A 170 6.70 -12.44 -2.64
CA THR A 170 7.91 -11.98 -1.92
C THR A 170 7.86 -12.29 -0.42
N VAL A 171 6.68 -12.27 0.18
CA VAL A 171 6.49 -12.66 1.58
C VAL A 171 6.47 -14.18 1.75
N MET A 172 5.78 -14.92 0.86
CA MET A 172 5.56 -16.37 1.01
C MET A 172 6.81 -17.20 0.77
N VAL A 173 7.67 -16.86 -0.20
CA VAL A 173 8.83 -17.69 -0.53
C VAL A 173 9.79 -17.80 0.65
N PRO A 174 10.20 -16.74 1.35
CA PRO A 174 10.96 -16.86 2.59
C PRO A 174 10.18 -17.61 3.68
N LEU A 175 8.88 -17.37 3.84
CA LEU A 175 8.04 -18.08 4.81
C LEU A 175 8.01 -19.60 4.57
N PHE A 176 8.10 -20.08 3.32
CA PHE A 176 8.21 -21.52 3.05
C PHE A 176 9.48 -22.12 3.67
N ILE A 177 10.58 -21.36 3.68
CA ILE A 177 11.83 -21.76 4.32
C ILE A 177 11.65 -21.78 5.84
N LEU A 178 11.14 -20.68 6.43
CA LEU A 178 10.87 -20.57 7.87
C LEU A 178 9.93 -21.70 8.35
N TYR A 179 8.86 -21.97 7.59
CA TYR A 179 7.94 -23.08 7.87
C TYR A 179 8.62 -24.44 7.81
N THR A 180 9.45 -24.68 6.81
CA THR A 180 10.13 -25.97 6.58
C THR A 180 11.10 -26.30 7.71
N PHE A 181 11.88 -25.32 8.17
CA PHE A 181 12.79 -25.46 9.29
C PHE A 181 12.09 -25.38 10.66
N LYS A 182 10.79 -25.02 10.70
CA LYS A 182 10.07 -24.71 11.94
C LYS A 182 10.84 -23.69 12.75
N ALA A 183 11.13 -22.56 12.10
CA ALA A 183 11.93 -21.46 12.66
C ALA A 183 11.57 -21.19 14.12
N ARG A 184 12.56 -20.90 14.94
CA ARG A 184 12.38 -20.64 16.36
C ARG A 184 13.17 -19.41 16.79
N ALA A 185 12.45 -18.45 17.35
CA ALA A 185 13.05 -17.24 17.92
C ALA A 185 13.99 -17.57 19.08
N LYS A 186 15.11 -16.85 19.15
CA LYS A 186 16.05 -16.97 20.28
C LYS A 186 15.42 -16.51 21.58
N ASN A 187 14.61 -15.41 21.53
CA ASN A 187 13.85 -14.88 22.66
C ASN A 187 14.64 -14.90 23.98
N PRO A 188 15.76 -14.17 24.08
CA PRO A 188 16.71 -14.30 25.20
C PRO A 188 16.10 -13.98 26.57
N LYS A 189 15.06 -13.15 26.60
CA LYS A 189 14.33 -12.80 27.82
C LYS A 189 13.27 -13.85 28.18
N ALA A 190 13.07 -14.89 27.38
CA ALA A 190 12.06 -15.95 27.55
C ALA A 190 10.63 -15.41 27.77
N VAL A 191 10.28 -14.27 27.16
CA VAL A 191 8.96 -13.62 27.30
C VAL A 191 7.89 -14.48 26.63
N SER A 192 6.78 -14.71 27.35
CA SER A 192 5.61 -15.45 26.89
C SER A 192 4.37 -14.57 26.94
N VAL A 193 3.39 -14.87 26.07
CA VAL A 193 2.07 -14.19 26.03
C VAL A 193 0.90 -15.17 26.20
N ARG A 194 1.10 -16.22 26.99
CA ARG A 194 0.06 -17.23 27.23
C ARG A 194 -1.23 -16.64 27.82
N GLU A 195 -1.13 -15.56 28.56
CA GLU A 195 -2.26 -14.80 29.10
C GLU A 195 -3.18 -14.17 28.04
N LEU A 196 -2.77 -14.13 26.78
CA LEU A 196 -3.60 -13.64 25.68
C LEU A 196 -4.50 -14.72 25.05
N PHE A 197 -4.44 -15.96 25.52
CA PHE A 197 -5.22 -17.06 24.96
C PHE A 197 -6.42 -17.39 25.85
N VAL A 198 -7.60 -17.49 25.27
CA VAL A 198 -8.83 -17.92 25.96
C VAL A 198 -8.79 -19.42 26.28
N THR A 199 -8.25 -20.21 25.34
CA THR A 199 -8.02 -21.65 25.51
C THR A 199 -6.54 -21.91 25.35
N ASP A 200 -5.99 -22.87 26.10
CA ASP A 200 -4.60 -23.29 25.94
C ASP A 200 -4.32 -23.58 24.47
N PRO A 201 -3.32 -22.92 23.86
CA PRO A 201 -3.07 -23.03 22.42
C PRO A 201 -2.73 -24.46 21.99
N TRP A 202 -2.22 -25.32 22.85
CA TRP A 202 -1.98 -26.74 22.52
C TRP A 202 -3.26 -27.58 22.55
N ARG A 203 -4.33 -27.08 23.16
CA ARG A 203 -5.67 -27.72 23.20
C ARG A 203 -6.64 -27.11 22.20
N GLU A 204 -6.38 -25.89 21.70
CA GLU A 204 -7.21 -25.22 20.67
C GLU A 204 -7.25 -26.03 19.36
N THR A 205 -8.43 -26.20 18.78
CA THR A 205 -8.66 -26.97 17.55
C THR A 205 -9.24 -26.11 16.42
N ARG A 206 -9.72 -24.91 16.72
CA ARG A 206 -10.45 -24.05 15.79
C ARG A 206 -9.61 -22.83 15.38
N TYR A 207 -8.48 -23.05 14.70
CA TYR A 207 -7.63 -21.97 14.19
C TYR A 207 -8.10 -21.39 12.86
N PHE A 208 -8.82 -22.17 12.05
CA PHE A 208 -9.20 -21.81 10.70
C PHE A 208 -10.73 -21.79 10.56
N PRO A 209 -11.36 -20.60 10.61
CA PRO A 209 -12.77 -20.48 10.30
C PRO A 209 -12.99 -20.72 8.79
N THR A 210 -13.96 -21.56 8.43
CA THR A 210 -14.37 -21.77 7.05
C THR A 210 -15.64 -20.97 6.78
N ARG A 211 -15.67 -20.26 5.65
CA ARG A 211 -16.79 -19.40 5.24
C ARG A 211 -17.63 -20.02 4.12
N SER A 212 -17.09 -21.05 3.45
CA SER A 212 -17.74 -21.69 2.29
C SER A 212 -17.48 -23.20 2.28
N ALA A 213 -18.27 -23.93 1.47
CA ALA A 213 -18.04 -25.37 1.24
C ALA A 213 -16.67 -25.63 0.60
N LEU A 214 -16.24 -24.76 -0.36
CA LEU A 214 -14.91 -24.84 -0.97
C LEU A 214 -13.82 -24.65 0.07
N GLY A 215 -13.94 -23.64 0.95
CA GLY A 215 -13.01 -23.42 2.06
C GLY A 215 -12.91 -24.63 2.99
N GLY A 216 -14.03 -25.34 3.23
CA GLY A 216 -14.04 -26.61 3.97
C GLY A 216 -13.24 -27.73 3.31
N VAL A 217 -13.37 -27.89 1.98
CA VAL A 217 -12.59 -28.86 1.20
C VAL A 217 -11.11 -28.49 1.20
N LEU A 218 -10.77 -27.22 0.99
CA LEU A 218 -9.39 -26.74 1.01
C LEU A 218 -8.74 -26.91 2.37
N LEU A 219 -9.47 -26.67 3.47
CA LEU A 219 -8.98 -26.96 4.83
C LEU A 219 -8.76 -28.45 5.07
N MET A 220 -9.59 -29.33 4.50
CA MET A 220 -9.37 -30.78 4.57
C MET A 220 -8.10 -31.19 3.82
N LEU A 221 -7.85 -30.61 2.62
CA LEU A 221 -6.62 -30.83 1.85
C LEU A 221 -5.38 -30.29 2.59
N ASP A 222 -5.49 -29.14 3.24
CA ASP A 222 -4.44 -28.56 4.10
C ASP A 222 -4.05 -29.54 5.22
N ARG A 223 -5.03 -30.06 5.94
CA ARG A 223 -4.81 -31.05 7.02
C ARG A 223 -4.22 -32.38 6.52
N LEU A 224 -4.65 -32.81 5.33
CA LEU A 224 -4.07 -33.99 4.69
C LEU A 224 -2.60 -33.75 4.32
N GLY A 225 -2.31 -32.59 3.74
CA GLY A 225 -0.96 -32.13 3.43
C GLY A 225 -0.05 -32.17 4.67
N LEU A 226 -0.50 -31.62 5.79
CA LEU A 226 0.23 -31.66 7.07
C LEU A 226 0.57 -33.09 7.52
N LYS A 227 -0.36 -34.05 7.36
CA LYS A 227 -0.15 -35.47 7.74
C LYS A 227 0.83 -36.18 6.80
N LEU A 228 0.83 -35.84 5.52
CA LEU A 228 1.68 -36.46 4.50
C LEU A 228 3.09 -35.84 4.44
N TYR A 229 3.24 -34.59 4.88
CA TYR A 229 4.49 -33.82 4.79
C TYR A 229 5.74 -34.54 5.32
N PRO A 230 5.71 -35.24 6.47
CA PRO A 230 6.87 -35.98 6.96
C PRO A 230 7.33 -37.14 6.03
N ARG A 231 6.44 -37.61 5.14
CA ARG A 231 6.70 -38.72 4.21
C ARG A 231 7.27 -38.24 2.87
N LEU A 232 7.30 -36.92 2.60
CA LEU A 232 7.85 -36.40 1.36
C LEU A 232 9.35 -36.71 1.24
N PRO A 233 9.84 -37.08 0.03
CA PRO A 233 11.25 -37.38 -0.19
C PRO A 233 12.17 -36.20 0.17
N GLN A 234 13.19 -36.43 0.95
CA GLN A 234 14.18 -35.41 1.34
C GLN A 234 14.90 -34.77 0.14
N ALA A 235 15.03 -35.53 -0.97
CA ALA A 235 15.60 -34.99 -2.20
C ALA A 235 14.73 -33.86 -2.82
N TRP A 236 13.41 -33.99 -2.75
CA TRP A 236 12.49 -32.94 -3.21
C TRP A 236 12.60 -31.70 -2.33
N ARG A 237 12.65 -31.89 -1.03
CA ARG A 237 12.84 -30.78 -0.07
C ARG A 237 14.13 -30.02 -0.32
N ARG A 238 15.26 -30.72 -0.47
CA ARG A 238 16.55 -30.08 -0.80
C ARG A 238 16.49 -29.30 -2.12
N ARG A 239 15.85 -29.88 -3.16
CA ARG A 239 15.68 -29.19 -4.45
C ARG A 239 14.78 -27.97 -4.32
N ALA A 240 13.71 -28.06 -3.57
CA ALA A 240 12.78 -26.95 -3.32
C ALA A 240 13.45 -25.80 -2.53
N LEU A 241 14.23 -26.13 -1.49
CA LEU A 241 15.01 -25.15 -0.72
C LEU A 241 16.01 -24.40 -1.61
N LYS A 242 16.79 -25.12 -2.45
CA LYS A 242 17.71 -24.48 -3.42
C LYS A 242 16.96 -23.56 -4.40
N LYS A 243 15.77 -23.95 -4.83
CA LYS A 243 14.95 -23.12 -5.74
C LYS A 243 14.39 -21.88 -5.03
N ALA A 244 13.99 -22.00 -3.77
CA ALA A 244 13.51 -20.87 -2.97
C ALA A 244 14.66 -19.88 -2.66
N GLU A 245 15.83 -20.41 -2.28
CA GLU A 245 17.04 -19.61 -2.08
C GLU A 245 17.41 -18.84 -3.34
N ALA A 246 17.55 -19.52 -4.48
CA ALA A 246 17.86 -18.88 -5.77
C ALA A 246 16.83 -17.81 -6.14
N TRP A 247 15.55 -18.07 -5.89
CA TRP A 247 14.47 -17.11 -6.14
C TRP A 247 14.60 -15.83 -5.29
N ILE A 248 14.95 -15.97 -4.00
CA ILE A 248 15.18 -14.83 -3.10
C ILE A 248 16.41 -14.04 -3.58
N LEU A 249 17.52 -14.72 -3.88
CA LEU A 249 18.77 -14.08 -4.29
C LEU A 249 18.63 -13.33 -5.63
N GLU A 250 17.87 -13.88 -6.57
CA GLU A 250 17.58 -13.25 -7.87
C GLU A 250 16.78 -11.96 -7.73
N ARG A 251 15.82 -11.90 -6.77
CA ARG A 251 14.90 -10.78 -6.57
C ARG A 251 15.31 -9.81 -5.47
N ARG A 252 16.51 -9.99 -4.96
CA ARG A 252 17.13 -9.03 -4.07
C ARG A 252 17.48 -7.76 -4.85
N ASN A 253 16.86 -6.64 -4.51
CA ASN A 253 17.01 -5.36 -5.21
C ASN A 253 18.24 -4.58 -4.71
N GLY A 254 19.45 -5.06 -4.90
CA GLY A 254 20.63 -4.35 -4.41
C GLY A 254 20.48 -3.97 -2.92
N ASP A 255 20.48 -2.68 -2.65
CA ASP A 255 20.26 -2.11 -1.32
C ASP A 255 18.78 -1.96 -0.94
N GLY A 256 17.86 -2.19 -1.87
CA GLY A 256 16.41 -2.05 -1.66
C GLY A 256 15.74 -3.24 -0.94
N GLY A 257 16.44 -4.33 -0.77
CA GLY A 257 15.92 -5.54 -0.12
C GLY A 257 14.86 -6.30 -0.94
N LEU A 258 14.45 -7.48 -0.47
CA LEU A 258 13.49 -8.34 -1.18
C LEU A 258 12.11 -7.67 -1.28
N GLY A 259 11.65 -7.41 -2.51
CA GLY A 259 10.36 -6.79 -2.79
C GLY A 259 10.21 -5.36 -2.27
N ALA A 260 11.26 -4.79 -1.68
CA ALA A 260 11.33 -3.46 -1.09
C ALA A 260 10.19 -3.16 -0.08
N ILE A 261 9.69 -4.20 0.61
CA ILE A 261 8.66 -4.12 1.66
C ILE A 261 9.14 -4.84 2.92
N PHE A 262 8.89 -4.23 4.08
CA PHE A 262 9.35 -4.71 5.39
C PHE A 262 9.08 -6.20 5.64
N PRO A 263 7.85 -6.74 5.48
CA PRO A 263 7.59 -8.15 5.80
C PRO A 263 8.41 -9.13 4.93
N ALA A 264 8.60 -8.81 3.66
CA ALA A 264 9.39 -9.66 2.75
C ALA A 264 10.88 -9.63 3.10
N MET A 265 11.39 -8.44 3.45
CA MET A 265 12.79 -8.25 3.85
C MET A 265 13.12 -8.96 5.16
N VAL A 266 12.26 -8.84 6.18
CA VAL A 266 12.45 -9.54 7.47
C VAL A 266 12.42 -11.05 7.27
N ASN A 267 11.39 -11.56 6.58
CA ASN A 267 11.31 -13.01 6.33
C ASN A 267 12.51 -13.53 5.51
N ALA A 268 13.01 -12.74 4.55
CA ALA A 268 14.22 -13.11 3.79
C ALA A 268 15.48 -13.11 4.66
N TYR A 269 15.64 -12.11 5.53
CA TYR A 269 16.75 -12.00 6.47
C TYR A 269 16.80 -13.21 7.41
N GLU A 270 15.66 -13.58 7.98
CA GLU A 270 15.51 -14.76 8.84
C GLU A 270 15.72 -16.08 8.08
N ALA A 271 15.21 -16.17 6.84
CA ALA A 271 15.39 -17.36 6.00
C ALA A 271 16.87 -17.57 5.62
N LEU A 272 17.61 -16.49 5.32
CA LEU A 272 19.05 -16.56 5.04
C LEU A 272 19.84 -17.04 6.26
N GLU A 273 19.45 -16.65 7.49
CA GLU A 273 20.06 -17.20 8.72
C GLU A 273 19.89 -18.73 8.78
N LEU A 274 18.68 -19.23 8.56
CA LEU A 274 18.39 -20.67 8.57
C LEU A 274 19.09 -21.46 7.46
N LEU A 275 19.40 -20.80 6.34
CA LEU A 275 20.18 -21.37 5.24
C LEU A 275 21.70 -21.36 5.52
N GLY A 276 22.12 -20.75 6.64
CA GLY A 276 23.52 -20.76 7.08
C GLY A 276 24.36 -19.55 6.66
N TYR A 277 23.72 -18.48 6.16
CA TYR A 277 24.42 -17.22 5.88
C TYR A 277 24.74 -16.50 7.19
N PRO A 278 26.02 -16.21 7.50
CA PRO A 278 26.40 -15.47 8.71
C PRO A 278 25.92 -14.01 8.61
N ALA A 279 25.82 -13.31 9.75
CA ALA A 279 25.26 -11.97 9.81
C ALA A 279 26.05 -10.93 8.99
N ASP A 280 27.35 -11.10 8.88
CA ASP A 280 28.28 -10.26 8.12
C ASP A 280 28.37 -10.64 6.63
N HIS A 281 27.69 -11.70 6.21
CA HIS A 281 27.65 -12.04 4.79
C HIS A 281 26.96 -10.92 3.99
N PRO A 282 27.55 -10.41 2.90
CA PRO A 282 27.04 -9.23 2.18
C PRO A 282 25.55 -9.30 1.80
N LEU A 283 25.08 -10.50 1.42
CA LEU A 283 23.66 -10.70 1.07
C LEU A 283 22.72 -10.52 2.27
N ARG A 284 23.12 -10.99 3.45
CA ARG A 284 22.33 -10.87 4.68
C ARG A 284 22.45 -9.48 5.29
N ALA A 285 23.66 -8.92 5.32
CA ALA A 285 23.91 -7.56 5.79
C ALA A 285 23.14 -6.50 4.96
N GLY A 286 23.10 -6.65 3.63
CA GLY A 286 22.30 -5.77 2.76
C GLY A 286 20.79 -5.81 3.06
N GLN A 287 20.22 -7.00 3.36
CA GLN A 287 18.82 -7.09 3.81
C GLN A 287 18.60 -6.35 5.14
N ARG A 288 19.55 -6.45 6.08
CA ARG A 288 19.48 -5.75 7.37
C ARG A 288 19.52 -4.24 7.17
N SER A 289 20.45 -3.74 6.35
CA SER A 289 20.52 -2.31 6.04
C SER A 289 19.20 -1.78 5.45
N ALA A 290 18.63 -2.51 4.48
CA ALA A 290 17.36 -2.14 3.87
C ALA A 290 16.19 -2.11 4.87
N ILE A 291 16.19 -2.99 5.88
CA ILE A 291 15.20 -2.97 6.96
C ILE A 291 15.40 -1.75 7.87
N ASP A 292 16.66 -1.48 8.25
CA ASP A 292 16.99 -0.38 9.16
C ASP A 292 16.74 1.00 8.51
N ASP A 293 16.90 1.12 7.19
CA ASP A 293 16.59 2.33 6.41
C ASP A 293 15.08 2.70 6.42
N LEU A 294 14.21 1.77 6.81
CA LEU A 294 12.79 2.05 7.01
C LEU A 294 12.46 2.70 8.36
N LEU A 295 13.42 2.79 9.26
CA LEU A 295 13.20 3.42 10.57
C LEU A 295 13.09 4.94 10.46
N VAL A 296 12.08 5.49 11.10
CA VAL A 296 11.95 6.92 11.39
C VAL A 296 12.24 7.11 12.88
N VAL A 297 13.39 7.71 13.18
CA VAL A 297 13.87 7.83 14.57
C VAL A 297 13.84 9.30 14.98
N GLY A 298 12.85 9.63 15.82
CA GLY A 298 12.75 10.95 16.46
C GLY A 298 13.53 11.01 17.78
N GLN A 299 13.34 12.12 18.51
CA GLN A 299 13.98 12.33 19.80
C GLN A 299 13.44 11.35 20.85
N ASP A 300 12.12 11.23 21.01
CA ASP A 300 11.46 10.49 22.08
C ASP A 300 10.75 9.23 21.60
N SER A 301 10.50 9.10 20.32
CA SER A 301 9.80 7.97 19.72
C SER A 301 10.40 7.57 18.37
N ALA A 302 10.16 6.34 17.95
CA ALA A 302 10.53 5.81 16.64
C ALA A 302 9.42 4.90 16.11
N TYR A 303 9.33 4.78 14.79
CA TYR A 303 8.54 3.74 14.14
C TYR A 303 9.24 3.24 12.88
N CYS A 304 8.84 2.06 12.44
CA CYS A 304 9.33 1.49 11.19
C CYS A 304 8.25 1.64 10.12
N GLN A 305 8.65 2.07 8.94
CA GLN A 305 7.80 2.18 7.76
C GLN A 305 7.67 0.80 7.09
N PRO A 306 6.55 0.50 6.39
CA PRO A 306 6.40 -0.75 5.63
C PRO A 306 7.22 -0.74 4.34
N CYS A 307 7.42 0.42 3.74
CA CYS A 307 8.20 0.73 2.54
C CYS A 307 8.29 2.25 2.38
N VAL A 308 8.89 2.71 1.30
CA VAL A 308 8.95 4.14 0.91
C VAL A 308 8.41 4.33 -0.50
N SER A 309 7.91 5.55 -0.82
CA SER A 309 7.19 5.87 -2.06
C SER A 309 7.83 6.98 -2.91
N PRO A 310 9.15 6.97 -3.14
CA PRO A 310 9.83 8.10 -3.78
C PRO A 310 9.36 8.36 -5.21
N VAL A 311 9.03 7.32 -5.98
CA VAL A 311 8.58 7.48 -7.38
C VAL A 311 7.20 8.09 -7.42
N TRP A 312 6.26 7.59 -6.61
CA TRP A 312 4.92 8.11 -6.45
C TRP A 312 4.90 9.56 -5.97
N ASP A 313 5.60 9.85 -4.87
CA ASP A 313 5.67 11.20 -4.29
C ASP A 313 6.26 12.20 -5.28
N THR A 314 7.32 11.80 -6.00
CA THR A 314 8.00 12.65 -6.98
C THR A 314 7.12 12.95 -8.19
N ALA A 315 6.38 11.97 -8.70
CA ALA A 315 5.48 12.15 -9.83
C ALA A 315 4.36 13.15 -9.51
N TRP A 316 3.68 12.97 -8.34
CA TRP A 316 2.59 13.86 -7.96
C TRP A 316 3.06 15.26 -7.53
N ALA A 317 4.22 15.37 -6.87
CA ALA A 317 4.82 16.67 -6.56
C ALA A 317 5.20 17.42 -7.85
N ALA A 318 5.79 16.75 -8.85
CA ALA A 318 6.09 17.33 -10.15
C ALA A 318 4.81 17.82 -10.87
N LEU A 319 3.77 16.99 -10.93
CA LEU A 319 2.47 17.37 -11.50
C LEU A 319 1.85 18.59 -10.80
N ALA A 320 1.93 18.66 -9.47
CA ALA A 320 1.43 19.81 -8.72
C ALA A 320 2.19 21.09 -9.08
N LEU A 321 3.52 21.02 -9.16
CA LEU A 321 4.36 22.17 -9.50
C LEU A 321 4.22 22.60 -10.97
N GLN A 322 4.00 21.67 -11.90
CA GLN A 322 3.65 21.99 -13.29
C GLN A 322 2.34 22.81 -13.37
N GLN A 323 1.33 22.45 -12.57
CA GLN A 323 0.07 23.20 -12.51
C GLN A 323 0.21 24.58 -11.84
N VAL A 324 1.13 24.72 -10.89
CA VAL A 324 1.48 26.01 -10.30
C VAL A 324 2.07 26.95 -11.36
N GLY A 325 2.95 26.43 -12.20
CA GLY A 325 3.68 27.23 -13.21
C GLY A 325 4.71 28.17 -12.57
N GLY A 326 5.29 29.04 -13.41
CA GLY A 326 6.34 29.96 -12.96
C GLY A 326 7.72 29.27 -12.82
N GLU A 327 8.78 30.08 -12.78
CA GLU A 327 10.15 29.56 -12.93
C GLU A 327 10.62 28.65 -11.78
N PRO A 328 10.41 28.95 -10.49
CA PRO A 328 10.84 28.05 -9.42
C PRO A 328 10.14 26.69 -9.46
N GLY A 329 8.84 26.68 -9.80
CA GLY A 329 8.06 25.45 -9.89
C GLY A 329 8.52 24.58 -11.07
N ARG A 330 8.78 25.18 -12.23
CA ARG A 330 9.29 24.47 -13.43
C ARG A 330 10.64 23.84 -13.15
N ALA A 331 11.62 24.60 -12.64
CA ALA A 331 12.94 24.08 -12.36
C ALA A 331 12.92 22.89 -11.38
N ALA A 332 12.08 22.95 -10.34
CA ALA A 332 11.92 21.83 -9.42
C ALA A 332 11.24 20.61 -10.08
N ALA A 333 10.21 20.83 -10.90
CA ALA A 333 9.55 19.76 -11.65
C ALA A 333 10.49 19.13 -12.68
N ASP A 334 11.28 19.92 -13.42
CA ASP A 334 12.24 19.40 -14.41
C ASP A 334 13.29 18.50 -13.75
N LYS A 335 13.85 18.94 -12.61
CA LYS A 335 14.78 18.12 -11.82
C LYS A 335 14.16 16.81 -11.35
N ALA A 336 12.89 16.83 -10.96
CA ALA A 336 12.14 15.64 -10.60
C ALA A 336 11.95 14.69 -11.79
N LEU A 337 11.58 15.21 -12.96
CA LEU A 337 11.39 14.40 -14.16
C LEU A 337 12.71 13.78 -14.64
N GLU A 338 13.84 14.49 -14.51
CA GLU A 338 15.17 13.92 -14.78
C GLU A 338 15.50 12.76 -13.85
N TRP A 339 15.21 12.92 -12.55
CA TRP A 339 15.38 11.86 -11.55
C TRP A 339 14.51 10.63 -11.87
N LEU A 340 13.25 10.84 -12.27
CA LEU A 340 12.33 9.78 -12.68
C LEU A 340 12.80 9.12 -13.98
N ALA A 341 13.22 9.88 -15.00
CA ALA A 341 13.66 9.34 -16.28
C ALA A 341 14.83 8.37 -16.14
N ALA A 342 15.76 8.65 -15.23
CA ALA A 342 16.90 7.78 -14.93
C ALA A 342 16.52 6.43 -14.31
N ARG A 343 15.26 6.25 -13.86
CA ARG A 343 14.76 5.05 -13.15
C ARG A 343 13.79 4.21 -13.94
N GLN A 344 13.56 4.52 -15.21
CA GLN A 344 12.71 3.69 -16.06
C GLN A 344 13.34 2.30 -16.25
N LEU A 345 12.56 1.26 -15.97
CA LEU A 345 12.99 -0.12 -16.13
C LEU A 345 12.79 -0.57 -17.59
N LEU A 346 13.88 -0.62 -18.35
CA LEU A 346 13.84 -0.95 -19.78
C LEU A 346 14.17 -2.42 -20.05
N ASP A 347 15.03 -3.02 -19.23
CA ASP A 347 15.53 -4.38 -19.42
C ASP A 347 15.64 -5.12 -18.07
N GLY A 348 15.89 -6.41 -18.12
CA GLY A 348 16.11 -7.25 -16.95
C GLY A 348 14.99 -8.25 -16.66
N PRO A 349 15.22 -9.12 -15.68
CA PRO A 349 14.23 -10.10 -15.25
C PRO A 349 13.11 -9.39 -14.49
N GLN A 350 11.87 -9.61 -14.92
CA GLN A 350 10.67 -9.03 -14.33
C GLN A 350 9.58 -10.09 -14.27
N ASP A 351 8.90 -10.21 -13.13
CA ASP A 351 7.97 -11.30 -12.87
C ASP A 351 6.71 -11.26 -13.74
N TRP A 352 6.22 -10.07 -14.11
CA TRP A 352 5.07 -9.88 -14.99
C TRP A 352 5.23 -10.57 -16.37
N ARG A 353 6.49 -10.77 -16.82
CA ARG A 353 6.78 -11.51 -18.07
C ARG A 353 6.27 -12.95 -18.04
N ALA A 354 6.00 -13.51 -16.87
CA ALA A 354 5.39 -14.83 -16.76
C ALA A 354 4.00 -14.87 -17.39
N ALA A 355 3.22 -13.78 -17.29
CA ALA A 355 1.89 -13.64 -17.89
C ALA A 355 1.95 -13.00 -19.29
N ARG A 356 2.91 -12.12 -19.54
CA ARG A 356 3.01 -11.29 -20.77
C ARG A 356 4.43 -11.32 -21.39
N PRO A 357 4.91 -12.48 -21.87
CA PRO A 357 6.32 -12.65 -22.28
C PRO A 357 6.74 -11.81 -23.50
N SER A 358 5.80 -11.41 -24.35
CA SER A 358 6.05 -10.62 -25.57
C SER A 358 6.02 -9.11 -25.36
N VAL A 359 5.59 -8.64 -24.18
CA VAL A 359 5.50 -7.21 -23.88
C VAL A 359 6.89 -6.64 -23.57
N ARG A 360 7.17 -5.45 -24.10
CA ARG A 360 8.44 -4.75 -23.84
C ARG A 360 8.37 -4.04 -22.48
N SER A 361 9.48 -4.03 -21.73
CA SER A 361 9.59 -3.27 -20.48
C SER A 361 9.52 -1.76 -20.71
N GLY A 362 9.04 -1.02 -19.73
CA GLY A 362 8.91 0.44 -19.83
C GLY A 362 8.34 1.08 -18.56
N GLY A 363 8.17 0.31 -17.50
CA GLY A 363 7.56 0.78 -16.25
C GLY A 363 8.56 1.37 -15.25
N TRP A 364 8.02 1.89 -14.14
CA TRP A 364 8.77 2.34 -12.97
C TRP A 364 8.38 1.54 -11.74
N PRO A 365 9.30 1.32 -10.79
CA PRO A 365 8.96 0.76 -9.50
C PRO A 365 8.31 1.84 -8.61
N PHE A 366 7.63 1.42 -7.55
CA PHE A 366 7.09 2.33 -6.53
C PHE A 366 8.19 2.87 -5.60
N GLN A 367 9.17 2.03 -5.26
CA GLN A 367 10.27 2.30 -4.35
C GLN A 367 11.51 2.81 -5.12
N PHE A 368 12.60 3.14 -4.38
CA PHE A 368 13.87 3.52 -4.99
C PHE A 368 14.41 2.43 -5.93
N GLU A 369 14.34 1.18 -5.48
CA GLU A 369 14.77 0.00 -6.22
C GLU A 369 13.77 -1.15 -6.02
N ASN A 370 13.16 -1.61 -7.09
CA ASN A 370 12.33 -2.82 -7.13
C ASN A 370 12.19 -3.32 -8.57
N SER A 371 13.33 -3.63 -9.20
CA SER A 371 13.43 -3.87 -10.65
C SER A 371 12.59 -5.03 -11.19
N HIS A 372 12.27 -6.03 -10.35
CA HIS A 372 11.42 -7.16 -10.74
C HIS A 372 9.93 -6.81 -10.80
N TYR A 373 9.52 -5.72 -10.15
CA TYR A 373 8.12 -5.37 -9.92
C TYR A 373 7.84 -3.90 -10.26
N PRO A 374 7.89 -3.52 -11.55
CA PRO A 374 7.37 -2.21 -11.96
C PRO A 374 5.89 -2.11 -11.61
N ASP A 375 5.48 -0.92 -11.13
CA ASP A 375 4.13 -0.61 -10.71
C ASP A 375 3.37 0.08 -11.84
N MET A 376 2.13 -0.35 -12.06
CA MET A 376 1.27 0.18 -13.12
C MET A 376 0.82 1.61 -12.83
N ASP A 377 0.46 1.87 -11.56
CA ASP A 377 -0.05 3.18 -11.12
C ASP A 377 1.05 4.24 -11.16
N ASP A 378 2.25 3.90 -10.63
CA ASP A 378 3.43 4.75 -10.71
C ASP A 378 3.85 5.02 -12.14
N THR A 379 3.89 3.98 -12.98
CA THR A 379 4.26 4.13 -14.39
C THR A 379 3.31 5.08 -15.11
N ALA A 380 2.01 4.97 -14.86
CA ALA A 380 1.04 5.86 -15.48
C ALA A 380 1.20 7.31 -14.98
N ALA A 381 1.39 7.51 -13.68
CA ALA A 381 1.56 8.84 -13.09
C ALA A 381 2.85 9.52 -13.57
N VAL A 382 3.98 8.80 -13.58
CA VAL A 382 5.29 9.31 -14.05
C VAL A 382 5.23 9.67 -15.52
N ALA A 383 4.77 8.75 -16.37
CA ALA A 383 4.71 9.00 -17.81
C ALA A 383 3.72 10.12 -18.16
N TYR A 384 2.62 10.25 -17.41
CA TYR A 384 1.69 11.37 -17.54
C TYR A 384 2.35 12.70 -17.15
N ALA A 385 3.11 12.76 -16.05
CA ALA A 385 3.85 13.95 -15.65
C ALA A 385 4.89 14.36 -16.72
N MET A 386 5.57 13.39 -17.31
CA MET A 386 6.49 13.62 -18.43
C MET A 386 5.77 14.13 -19.69
N HIS A 387 4.63 13.55 -20.02
CA HIS A 387 3.82 14.01 -21.15
C HIS A 387 3.32 15.44 -20.95
N GLN A 388 2.82 15.77 -19.75
CA GLN A 388 2.31 17.10 -19.39
C GLN A 388 3.40 18.18 -19.38
N SER A 389 4.68 17.82 -19.24
CA SER A 389 5.79 18.78 -19.32
C SER A 389 5.94 19.39 -20.72
N GLY A 390 5.46 18.70 -21.75
CA GLY A 390 5.65 19.07 -23.16
C GLY A 390 7.11 18.97 -23.64
N ASP A 391 8.01 18.43 -22.81
CA ASP A 391 9.44 18.29 -23.17
C ASP A 391 9.67 17.03 -24.01
N GLY A 392 10.09 17.23 -25.25
CA GLY A 392 10.37 16.16 -26.22
C GLY A 392 11.46 15.18 -25.75
N ARG A 393 12.31 15.53 -24.77
CA ARG A 393 13.32 14.62 -24.20
C ARG A 393 12.67 13.36 -23.61
N TYR A 394 11.44 13.44 -23.11
CA TYR A 394 10.74 12.33 -22.47
C TYR A 394 9.85 11.53 -23.42
N ALA A 395 9.70 11.93 -24.69
CA ALA A 395 8.77 11.29 -25.64
C ALA A 395 8.97 9.77 -25.74
N ARG A 396 10.24 9.32 -25.81
CA ARG A 396 10.56 7.88 -25.88
C ARG A 396 10.25 7.13 -24.58
N ALA A 397 10.44 7.78 -23.42
CA ALA A 397 10.12 7.19 -22.13
C ALA A 397 8.61 7.00 -21.98
N VAL A 398 7.82 8.01 -22.37
CA VAL A 398 6.35 7.98 -22.39
C VAL A 398 5.84 6.90 -23.34
N GLU A 399 6.37 6.80 -24.57
CA GLU A 399 6.00 5.77 -25.55
C GLU A 399 6.23 4.36 -24.97
N ARG A 400 7.40 4.09 -24.38
CA ARG A 400 7.75 2.80 -23.77
C ARG A 400 6.84 2.44 -22.61
N ALA A 401 6.49 3.42 -21.76
CA ALA A 401 5.55 3.23 -20.67
C ALA A 401 4.14 2.87 -21.18
N ALA A 402 3.68 3.60 -22.20
CA ALA A 402 2.37 3.36 -22.80
C ALA A 402 2.26 1.98 -23.47
N GLU A 403 3.32 1.56 -24.19
CA GLU A 403 3.40 0.20 -24.77
C GLU A 403 3.34 -0.88 -23.65
N TRP A 404 4.08 -0.68 -22.57
CA TRP A 404 4.09 -1.62 -21.45
C TRP A 404 2.74 -1.69 -20.78
N ILE A 405 2.14 -0.55 -20.40
CA ILE A 405 0.80 -0.47 -19.83
C ILE A 405 -0.22 -1.14 -20.73
N ALA A 406 -0.26 -0.81 -22.01
CA ALA A 406 -1.21 -1.40 -22.95
C ALA A 406 -1.08 -2.93 -23.02
N GLY A 407 0.15 -3.45 -22.98
CA GLY A 407 0.43 -4.89 -22.99
C GLY A 407 0.01 -5.60 -21.69
N MET A 408 -0.12 -4.88 -20.59
CA MET A 408 -0.51 -5.40 -19.27
C MET A 408 -2.03 -5.40 -19.03
N GLN A 409 -2.84 -4.94 -19.99
CA GLN A 409 -4.30 -4.94 -19.83
C GLN A 409 -4.82 -6.36 -19.55
N SER A 410 -5.63 -6.49 -18.50
CA SER A 410 -6.30 -7.75 -18.17
C SER A 410 -7.46 -8.05 -19.12
N ALA A 411 -7.86 -9.33 -19.21
CA ALA A 411 -8.91 -9.79 -20.13
C ALA A 411 -10.25 -9.08 -19.94
N ASN A 412 -10.58 -8.65 -18.71
CA ASN A 412 -11.79 -7.91 -18.37
C ASN A 412 -11.76 -6.42 -18.81
N GLY A 413 -10.62 -5.95 -19.32
CA GLY A 413 -10.39 -4.58 -19.78
C GLY A 413 -9.79 -3.63 -18.75
N GLY A 414 -9.73 -4.01 -17.48
CA GLY A 414 -9.09 -3.23 -16.41
C GLY A 414 -7.59 -3.47 -16.28
N PHE A 415 -6.97 -2.76 -15.33
CA PHE A 415 -5.55 -2.88 -14.98
C PHE A 415 -5.39 -3.15 -13.49
N ALA A 416 -4.53 -4.10 -13.18
CA ALA A 416 -4.06 -4.36 -11.82
C ALA A 416 -2.79 -3.54 -11.53
N ALA A 417 -2.30 -3.57 -10.29
CA ALA A 417 -1.13 -2.76 -9.93
C ALA A 417 0.18 -3.35 -10.47
N PHE A 418 0.34 -4.68 -10.53
CA PHE A 418 1.60 -5.33 -10.91
C PHE A 418 1.44 -6.49 -11.90
N ASP A 419 0.36 -7.25 -11.80
CA ASP A 419 0.18 -8.48 -12.56
C ASP A 419 -1.03 -8.38 -13.50
N ALA A 420 -0.94 -8.97 -14.71
CA ALA A 420 -2.10 -9.10 -15.58
C ALA A 420 -2.85 -10.42 -15.28
N ASP A 421 -4.20 -10.36 -15.27
CA ASP A 421 -5.08 -11.52 -15.06
C ASP A 421 -4.82 -12.28 -13.74
N ASN A 422 -4.44 -11.57 -12.68
CA ASN A 422 -4.23 -12.15 -11.35
C ASN A 422 -5.52 -12.09 -10.50
N ASP A 423 -6.56 -12.80 -10.96
CA ASP A 423 -7.91 -12.76 -10.42
C ASP A 423 -8.45 -14.16 -10.04
N HIS A 424 -7.57 -15.07 -9.68
CA HIS A 424 -7.87 -16.45 -9.30
C HIS A 424 -8.61 -16.54 -7.96
N THR A 425 -9.85 -16.08 -7.89
CA THR A 425 -10.64 -15.87 -6.66
C THR A 425 -10.78 -17.10 -5.76
N TYR A 426 -10.69 -18.33 -6.30
CA TYR A 426 -10.70 -19.56 -5.50
C TYR A 426 -9.54 -19.64 -4.49
N LEU A 427 -8.44 -18.92 -4.74
CA LEU A 427 -7.30 -18.84 -3.81
C LEU A 427 -7.62 -18.05 -2.54
N ASN A 428 -8.65 -17.21 -2.56
CA ASN A 428 -9.10 -16.50 -1.35
C ASN A 428 -9.76 -17.43 -0.32
N GLU A 429 -10.05 -18.68 -0.70
CA GLU A 429 -10.65 -19.70 0.16
C GLU A 429 -9.64 -20.62 0.85
N ILE A 430 -8.34 -20.54 0.51
CA ILE A 430 -7.32 -21.33 1.20
C ILE A 430 -7.09 -20.80 2.63
N PRO A 431 -6.71 -21.66 3.59
CA PRO A 431 -6.49 -21.24 4.98
C PRO A 431 -5.43 -20.15 5.16
N PHE A 432 -4.51 -19.98 4.22
CA PHE A 432 -3.49 -18.91 4.22
C PHE A 432 -4.08 -17.55 3.83
N ALA A 433 -5.19 -17.50 3.11
CA ALA A 433 -5.77 -16.27 2.54
C ALA A 433 -6.74 -15.55 3.50
N ASP A 434 -6.67 -15.78 4.81
CA ASP A 434 -7.58 -15.16 5.80
C ASP A 434 -7.46 -13.62 5.86
N HIS A 435 -6.38 -13.08 5.33
CA HIS A 435 -6.12 -11.64 5.19
C HIS A 435 -6.76 -11.02 3.94
N GLY A 436 -7.31 -11.81 2.99
CA GLY A 436 -8.04 -11.28 1.82
C GLY A 436 -7.24 -10.47 0.80
N ALA A 437 -5.90 -10.54 0.84
CA ALA A 437 -5.01 -9.74 -0.02
C ALA A 437 -4.01 -10.59 -0.81
N LEU A 438 -4.42 -11.81 -1.18
CA LEU A 438 -3.53 -12.77 -1.86
C LEU A 438 -3.37 -12.46 -3.35
N LEU A 439 -4.33 -11.79 -3.97
CA LEU A 439 -4.44 -11.54 -5.40
C LEU A 439 -4.22 -10.07 -5.74
N ASP A 440 -3.93 -9.81 -7.02
CA ASP A 440 -3.82 -8.49 -7.61
C ASP A 440 -4.82 -8.34 -8.78
N PRO A 441 -6.13 -8.22 -8.49
CA PRO A 441 -7.13 -8.01 -9.53
C PRO A 441 -7.11 -6.58 -10.07
N PRO A 442 -7.59 -6.34 -11.31
CA PRO A 442 -7.84 -5.00 -11.81
C PRO A 442 -8.71 -4.17 -10.89
N THR A 443 -8.39 -2.88 -10.77
CA THR A 443 -9.10 -1.92 -9.94
C THR A 443 -9.41 -0.62 -10.68
N GLU A 444 -10.42 0.11 -10.23
CA GLU A 444 -10.94 1.29 -10.90
C GLU A 444 -9.94 2.44 -10.89
N ASP A 445 -9.26 2.66 -9.76
CA ASP A 445 -8.27 3.70 -9.56
C ASP A 445 -7.04 3.51 -10.46
N VAL A 446 -6.43 2.31 -10.48
CA VAL A 446 -5.30 2.00 -11.37
C VAL A 446 -5.71 2.04 -12.84
N SER A 447 -6.88 1.47 -13.17
CA SER A 447 -7.40 1.48 -14.55
C SER A 447 -7.64 2.90 -15.06
N ALA A 448 -8.16 3.77 -14.20
CA ALA A 448 -8.37 5.19 -14.54
C ALA A 448 -7.05 5.93 -14.79
N ARG A 449 -6.01 5.65 -14.01
CA ARG A 449 -4.69 6.25 -14.17
C ARG A 449 -4.02 5.79 -15.46
N CYS A 450 -4.17 4.51 -15.81
CA CYS A 450 -3.69 4.00 -17.10
C CYS A 450 -4.38 4.71 -18.28
N VAL A 451 -5.70 4.90 -18.20
CA VAL A 451 -6.44 5.61 -19.26
C VAL A 451 -6.07 7.09 -19.33
N MET A 452 -5.79 7.73 -18.19
CA MET A 452 -5.32 9.12 -18.11
C MET A 452 -4.05 9.34 -18.95
N LEU A 453 -3.13 8.38 -18.92
CA LEU A 453 -1.92 8.42 -19.75
C LEU A 453 -2.21 8.07 -21.21
N LEU A 454 -2.95 6.98 -21.46
CA LEU A 454 -3.12 6.43 -22.82
C LEU A 454 -4.00 7.31 -23.71
N ALA A 455 -4.95 8.05 -23.14
CA ALA A 455 -5.92 8.83 -23.91
C ALA A 455 -5.26 9.96 -24.74
N PRO A 456 -4.42 10.84 -24.18
CA PRO A 456 -3.77 11.90 -24.96
C PRO A 456 -2.77 11.38 -26.01
N LEU A 457 -2.31 10.12 -25.90
CA LEU A 457 -1.41 9.50 -26.87
C LEU A 457 -2.14 8.93 -28.10
N GLY A 458 -3.45 8.89 -28.11
CA GLY A 458 -4.30 8.74 -29.28
C GLY A 458 -4.38 7.33 -29.88
N GLN A 459 -4.41 7.25 -31.22
CA GLN A 459 -4.81 6.07 -32.01
C GLN A 459 -4.11 4.73 -31.70
N PRO A 460 -2.82 4.65 -31.41
CA PRO A 460 -2.20 3.35 -31.12
C PRO A 460 -2.86 2.60 -29.95
N PHE A 461 -3.51 3.33 -29.05
CA PHE A 461 -4.09 2.79 -27.82
C PHE A 461 -5.62 2.80 -27.77
N ALA A 462 -6.31 3.21 -28.85
CA ALA A 462 -7.77 3.37 -28.87
C ALA A 462 -8.55 2.11 -28.48
N ALA A 463 -8.09 0.92 -28.90
CA ALA A 463 -8.73 -0.34 -28.54
C ALA A 463 -8.57 -0.68 -27.05
N VAL A 464 -7.41 -0.39 -26.46
CA VAL A 464 -7.12 -0.56 -25.04
C VAL A 464 -7.95 0.40 -24.21
N GLN A 465 -7.99 1.67 -24.62
CA GLN A 465 -8.82 2.71 -23.97
C GLN A 465 -10.29 2.31 -23.95
N LYS A 466 -10.84 1.88 -25.11
CA LYS A 466 -12.25 1.45 -25.19
C LYS A 466 -12.58 0.36 -24.19
N LYS A 467 -11.77 -0.70 -24.11
CA LYS A 467 -11.97 -1.80 -23.16
C LYS A 467 -11.88 -1.31 -21.71
N CYS A 468 -10.96 -0.38 -21.42
CA CYS A 468 -10.80 0.19 -20.09
C CYS A 468 -12.01 1.06 -19.71
N LEU A 469 -12.51 1.89 -20.63
CA LEU A 469 -13.74 2.66 -20.42
C LEU A 469 -14.95 1.76 -20.17
N ASP A 470 -15.09 0.68 -20.95
CA ASP A 470 -16.14 -0.32 -20.73
C ASP A 470 -16.02 -0.97 -19.34
N TYR A 471 -14.80 -1.24 -18.86
CA TYR A 471 -14.54 -1.73 -17.50
C TYR A 471 -14.98 -0.70 -16.44
N LEU A 472 -14.49 0.54 -16.53
CA LEU A 472 -14.80 1.60 -15.58
C LEU A 472 -16.30 1.92 -15.51
N PHE A 473 -17.00 1.90 -16.65
CA PHE A 473 -18.44 2.16 -16.69
C PHE A 473 -19.25 1.04 -16.06
N ARG A 474 -18.83 -0.23 -16.20
CA ARG A 474 -19.46 -1.35 -15.50
C ARG A 474 -19.25 -1.30 -13.99
N ALA A 475 -18.09 -0.80 -13.55
CA ALA A 475 -17.71 -0.74 -12.14
C ALA A 475 -18.31 0.46 -11.38
N GLN A 476 -18.95 1.43 -12.07
CA GLN A 476 -19.57 2.56 -11.37
C GLN A 476 -20.70 2.08 -10.46
N GLU A 477 -20.62 2.47 -9.21
CA GLU A 477 -21.62 2.16 -8.19
C GLU A 477 -22.99 2.80 -8.49
N ALA A 478 -24.04 2.28 -7.86
CA ALA A 478 -25.41 2.76 -8.09
C ALA A 478 -25.59 4.24 -7.71
N ASP A 479 -24.82 4.75 -6.74
CA ASP A 479 -24.86 6.16 -6.33
C ASP A 479 -24.03 7.08 -7.23
N GLY A 480 -23.25 6.55 -8.15
CA GLY A 480 -22.39 7.29 -9.08
C GLY A 480 -20.90 7.32 -8.68
N SER A 481 -20.53 6.81 -7.52
CA SER A 481 -19.14 6.72 -7.07
C SER A 481 -18.39 5.56 -7.72
N TRP A 482 -17.06 5.51 -7.51
CA TRP A 482 -16.20 4.36 -7.78
C TRP A 482 -15.39 3.98 -6.56
N PHE A 483 -15.16 2.69 -6.40
CA PHE A 483 -14.33 2.15 -5.33
C PHE A 483 -12.85 2.53 -5.53
N GLY A 484 -12.16 2.86 -4.43
CA GLY A 484 -10.72 3.13 -4.39
C GLY A 484 -9.99 2.00 -3.67
N ARG A 485 -9.14 1.27 -4.40
CA ARG A 485 -8.36 0.17 -3.83
C ARG A 485 -7.10 0.69 -3.12
N TRP A 486 -6.44 1.69 -3.68
CA TRP A 486 -5.13 2.17 -3.23
C TRP A 486 -5.16 3.48 -2.45
N GLY A 487 -6.29 4.15 -2.40
CA GLY A 487 -6.56 5.32 -1.55
C GLY A 487 -7.94 5.24 -0.92
N THR A 488 -8.14 5.89 0.24
CA THR A 488 -9.38 5.84 1.02
C THR A 488 -10.42 6.77 0.45
N ASN A 489 -11.51 6.30 0.08
CA ASN A 489 -11.95 5.08 -0.57
C ASN A 489 -12.73 5.49 -1.83
N TYR A 490 -14.06 5.74 -1.72
CA TYR A 490 -14.90 6.12 -2.85
C TYR A 490 -14.63 7.54 -3.35
N ILE A 491 -14.22 8.48 -2.47
CA ILE A 491 -13.78 9.82 -2.89
C ILE A 491 -12.51 9.71 -3.76
N TYR A 492 -11.55 8.89 -3.34
CA TYR A 492 -10.31 8.64 -4.08
C TYR A 492 -10.58 7.96 -5.42
N GLY A 493 -11.37 6.88 -5.44
CA GLY A 493 -11.71 6.15 -6.66
C GLY A 493 -12.49 7.02 -7.64
N THR A 494 -13.46 7.80 -7.15
CA THR A 494 -14.26 8.70 -7.98
C THR A 494 -13.41 9.82 -8.58
N TRP A 495 -12.52 10.43 -7.80
CA TRP A 495 -11.56 11.39 -8.32
C TRP A 495 -10.67 10.77 -9.40
N SER A 496 -10.09 9.59 -9.12
CA SER A 496 -9.19 8.91 -10.06
C SER A 496 -9.89 8.68 -11.41
N VAL A 497 -11.13 8.18 -11.38
CA VAL A 497 -11.90 7.93 -12.61
C VAL A 497 -12.26 9.23 -13.33
N LEU A 498 -12.74 10.26 -12.63
CA LEU A 498 -13.08 11.54 -13.27
C LEU A 498 -11.86 12.19 -13.93
N MET A 499 -10.68 12.13 -13.29
CA MET A 499 -9.44 12.65 -13.84
C MET A 499 -9.00 11.84 -15.09
N GLY A 500 -9.15 10.52 -15.06
CA GLY A 500 -8.91 9.69 -16.23
C GLY A 500 -9.86 9.95 -17.39
N LEU A 501 -11.15 10.15 -17.10
CA LEU A 501 -12.17 10.45 -18.11
C LEU A 501 -11.99 11.82 -18.76
N GLU A 502 -11.47 12.81 -18.03
CA GLU A 502 -11.18 14.16 -18.54
C GLU A 502 -10.25 14.13 -19.76
N GLU A 503 -9.30 13.21 -19.79
CA GLU A 503 -8.33 13.04 -20.90
C GLU A 503 -8.92 12.31 -22.11
N THR A 504 -10.15 11.82 -22.02
CA THR A 504 -10.81 11.03 -23.06
C THR A 504 -11.84 11.84 -23.85
N ALA A 505 -12.40 11.24 -24.91
CA ALA A 505 -13.54 11.80 -25.62
C ALA A 505 -14.87 11.73 -24.85
N VAL A 506 -14.86 11.23 -23.62
CA VAL A 506 -16.03 11.21 -22.73
C VAL A 506 -16.29 12.63 -22.25
N GLY A 507 -17.30 13.27 -22.80
CA GLY A 507 -17.62 14.67 -22.47
C GLY A 507 -18.12 14.84 -21.04
N LYS A 508 -17.96 16.05 -20.50
CA LYS A 508 -18.41 16.44 -19.15
C LYS A 508 -19.92 16.24 -18.94
N GLU A 509 -20.71 16.31 -20.04
CA GLU A 509 -22.15 16.07 -20.06
C GLU A 509 -22.54 14.59 -20.05
N HIS A 510 -21.58 13.67 -20.13
CA HIS A 510 -21.87 12.24 -20.09
C HIS A 510 -22.52 11.85 -18.75
N GLU A 511 -23.55 11.01 -18.80
CA GLU A 511 -24.35 10.62 -17.61
C GLU A 511 -23.47 10.13 -16.46
N ARG A 512 -22.47 9.30 -16.74
CA ARG A 512 -21.55 8.76 -15.74
C ARG A 512 -20.76 9.85 -15.02
N VAL A 513 -20.29 10.86 -15.74
CA VAL A 513 -19.55 12.01 -15.19
C VAL A 513 -20.48 12.85 -14.31
N ARG A 514 -21.70 13.17 -14.81
CA ARG A 514 -22.68 13.96 -14.05
C ARG A 514 -23.11 13.27 -12.75
N ARG A 515 -23.33 11.96 -12.79
CA ARG A 515 -23.67 11.17 -11.59
C ARG A 515 -22.56 11.21 -10.55
N ALA A 516 -21.31 11.07 -10.96
CA ALA A 516 -20.16 11.13 -10.08
C ALA A 516 -19.98 12.53 -9.46
N ALA A 517 -20.10 13.58 -10.25
CA ALA A 517 -20.07 14.96 -9.76
C ALA A 517 -21.22 15.24 -8.77
N ALA A 518 -22.42 14.74 -9.06
CA ALA A 518 -23.56 14.85 -8.16
C ALA A 518 -23.31 14.13 -6.83
N TRP A 519 -22.73 12.92 -6.87
CA TRP A 519 -22.37 12.18 -5.67
C TRP A 519 -21.33 12.94 -4.84
N LEU A 520 -20.23 13.43 -5.42
CA LEU A 520 -19.24 14.24 -4.71
C LEU A 520 -19.87 15.46 -4.02
N LYS A 521 -20.77 16.18 -4.73
CA LYS A 521 -21.50 17.30 -4.14
C LYS A 521 -22.40 16.87 -2.97
N SER A 522 -23.03 15.70 -3.05
CA SER A 522 -23.95 15.20 -2.03
C SER A 522 -23.26 14.79 -0.72
N VAL A 523 -21.97 14.42 -0.77
CA VAL A 523 -21.20 14.02 0.41
C VAL A 523 -20.31 15.14 0.96
N GLN A 524 -20.39 16.36 0.39
CA GLN A 524 -19.71 17.54 0.94
C GLN A 524 -20.24 17.89 2.32
N ARG A 525 -19.35 18.16 3.26
CA ARG A 525 -19.70 18.50 4.64
C ARG A 525 -20.08 19.97 4.81
N ALA A 526 -20.69 20.29 5.96
CA ALA A 526 -21.13 21.65 6.27
C ALA A 526 -19.97 22.67 6.31
N ASP A 527 -18.75 22.23 6.69
CA ASP A 527 -17.54 23.06 6.70
C ASP A 527 -16.95 23.31 5.31
N GLY A 528 -17.51 22.72 4.26
CA GLY A 528 -17.05 22.85 2.88
C GLY A 528 -16.01 21.79 2.45
N GLY A 529 -15.46 21.02 3.38
CA GLY A 529 -14.52 19.95 3.09
C GLY A 529 -15.19 18.60 2.81
N TRP A 530 -14.38 17.60 2.60
CA TRP A 530 -14.77 16.19 2.44
C TRP A 530 -14.01 15.29 3.39
N ALA A 531 -14.63 14.17 3.71
CA ALA A 531 -14.06 13.17 4.60
C ALA A 531 -14.54 11.78 4.24
N GLU A 532 -13.63 10.82 4.33
CA GLU A 532 -13.99 9.41 4.26
C GLU A 532 -13.14 8.58 5.23
N GLY A 533 -13.77 7.67 5.95
CA GLY A 533 -13.08 6.81 6.91
C GLY A 533 -12.64 5.49 6.29
N CYS A 534 -11.57 4.89 6.83
CA CYS A 534 -11.15 3.53 6.45
C CYS A 534 -12.18 2.46 6.80
N ASP A 535 -13.18 2.76 7.65
CA ASP A 535 -14.31 1.87 7.96
C ASP A 535 -15.24 1.62 6.76
N THR A 536 -15.18 2.45 5.72
CA THR A 536 -15.91 2.25 4.45
C THR A 536 -15.49 0.98 3.72
N TYR A 537 -14.29 0.45 3.95
CA TYR A 537 -13.87 -0.85 3.44
C TYR A 537 -14.59 -2.04 4.11
N PHE A 538 -15.15 -1.83 5.29
CA PHE A 538 -15.95 -2.82 6.02
C PHE A 538 -17.45 -2.64 5.77
N ASP A 539 -17.87 -1.38 5.61
CA ASP A 539 -19.28 -0.98 5.49
C ASP A 539 -19.46 0.10 4.41
N ALA A 540 -19.82 -0.34 3.21
CA ALA A 540 -20.02 0.56 2.06
C ALA A 540 -21.18 1.57 2.25
N SER A 541 -22.07 1.38 3.25
CA SER A 541 -23.12 2.37 3.55
C SER A 541 -22.58 3.69 4.09
N LYS A 542 -21.29 3.70 4.49
CA LYS A 542 -20.57 4.86 5.00
C LYS A 542 -19.82 5.66 3.92
N ARG A 543 -19.99 5.33 2.65
CA ARG A 543 -19.31 6.00 1.52
C ARG A 543 -19.36 7.52 1.64
N GLY A 544 -18.22 8.18 1.43
CA GLY A 544 -18.08 9.63 1.54
C GLY A 544 -18.29 10.19 2.94
N ARG A 545 -18.24 9.37 4.00
CA ARG A 545 -18.39 9.79 5.38
C ARG A 545 -17.14 9.49 6.20
N GLY A 546 -16.71 10.48 6.95
CA GLY A 546 -15.57 10.41 7.87
C GLY A 546 -15.80 11.24 9.13
N ARG A 547 -14.92 11.09 10.11
CA ARG A 547 -15.03 11.78 11.41
C ARG A 547 -14.94 13.30 11.27
N ARG A 548 -14.07 13.79 10.38
CA ARG A 548 -13.81 15.21 10.10
C ARG A 548 -13.34 15.37 8.66
N SER A 549 -13.51 16.56 8.11
CA SER A 549 -12.92 16.90 6.81
C SER A 549 -11.40 16.91 6.88
N THR A 550 -10.75 16.41 5.82
CA THR A 550 -9.29 16.39 5.69
C THR A 550 -8.86 17.15 4.45
N SER A 551 -7.63 17.61 4.43
CA SER A 551 -7.07 18.34 3.29
C SER A 551 -6.97 17.47 2.04
N PHE A 552 -6.56 16.22 2.17
CA PHE A 552 -6.39 15.30 1.04
C PHE A 552 -7.74 14.82 0.47
N HIS A 553 -8.76 14.46 1.28
CA HIS A 553 -10.08 14.12 0.75
C HIS A 553 -10.73 15.32 0.08
N THR A 554 -10.56 16.53 0.66
CA THR A 554 -11.05 17.76 0.06
C THR A 554 -10.37 18.05 -1.27
N ALA A 555 -9.05 17.84 -1.34
CA ALA A 555 -8.30 18.00 -2.58
C ALA A 555 -8.75 17.00 -3.66
N TRP A 556 -8.91 15.71 -3.33
CA TRP A 556 -9.39 14.69 -4.27
C TRP A 556 -10.81 15.00 -4.77
N ALA A 557 -11.74 15.31 -3.86
CA ALA A 557 -13.10 15.66 -4.25
C ALA A 557 -13.13 16.91 -5.14
N LEU A 558 -12.33 17.93 -4.79
CA LEU A 558 -12.21 19.14 -5.60
C LEU A 558 -11.63 18.83 -6.98
N LEU A 559 -10.52 18.07 -7.07
CA LEU A 559 -9.95 17.63 -8.35
C LEU A 559 -10.96 16.87 -9.21
N GLY A 560 -11.75 15.96 -8.60
CA GLY A 560 -12.82 15.26 -9.30
C GLY A 560 -13.89 16.19 -9.85
N LEU A 561 -14.33 17.19 -9.06
CA LEU A 561 -15.29 18.20 -9.51
C LEU A 561 -14.70 19.08 -10.64
N LEU A 562 -13.43 19.46 -10.54
CA LEU A 562 -12.74 20.23 -11.58
C LEU A 562 -12.70 19.45 -12.90
N SER A 563 -12.35 18.17 -12.85
CA SER A 563 -12.33 17.29 -14.02
C SER A 563 -13.72 17.08 -14.63
N ALA A 564 -14.77 17.12 -13.81
CA ALA A 564 -16.15 17.07 -14.27
C ALA A 564 -16.69 18.41 -14.84
N GLY A 565 -15.87 19.46 -14.87
CA GLY A 565 -16.29 20.79 -15.37
C GLY A 565 -17.01 21.65 -14.35
N GLU A 566 -17.00 21.29 -13.08
CA GLU A 566 -17.75 21.91 -11.99
C GLU A 566 -16.96 23.02 -11.24
N ALA A 567 -15.92 23.59 -11.88
CA ALA A 567 -15.01 24.56 -11.25
C ALA A 567 -15.71 25.82 -10.69
N ARG A 568 -16.82 26.24 -11.31
CA ARG A 568 -17.56 27.47 -10.94
C ARG A 568 -18.72 27.20 -10.00
N THR A 569 -18.89 25.99 -9.48
CA THR A 569 -19.98 25.63 -8.57
C THR A 569 -19.72 26.07 -7.14
N GLU A 570 -20.78 26.20 -6.36
CA GLU A 570 -20.73 26.49 -4.93
C GLU A 570 -19.92 25.41 -4.17
N ALA A 571 -20.06 24.14 -4.55
CA ALA A 571 -19.34 23.05 -3.93
C ALA A 571 -17.81 23.18 -4.14
N ALA A 572 -17.36 23.50 -5.35
CA ALA A 572 -15.95 23.74 -5.63
C ALA A 572 -15.41 24.93 -4.81
N ARG A 573 -16.16 26.05 -4.77
CA ARG A 573 -15.78 27.23 -4.00
C ARG A 573 -15.62 26.92 -2.51
N ARG A 574 -16.59 26.21 -1.90
CA ARG A 574 -16.53 25.82 -0.48
C ARG A 574 -15.34 24.89 -0.18
N GLY A 575 -14.99 24.00 -1.12
CA GLY A 575 -13.81 23.16 -1.00
C GLY A 575 -12.52 23.96 -1.00
N VAL A 576 -12.40 24.94 -1.89
CA VAL A 576 -11.28 25.88 -1.91
C VAL A 576 -11.21 26.68 -0.59
N ASP A 577 -12.35 27.21 -0.12
CA ASP A 577 -12.44 27.92 1.16
C ASP A 577 -11.95 27.05 2.34
N PHE A 578 -12.28 25.77 2.35
CA PHE A 578 -11.79 24.83 3.36
C PHE A 578 -10.25 24.72 3.32
N LEU A 579 -9.67 24.49 2.14
CA LEU A 579 -8.22 24.38 2.00
C LEU A 579 -7.50 25.69 2.41
N LEU A 580 -8.02 26.84 2.04
CA LEU A 580 -7.42 28.14 2.43
C LEU A 580 -7.43 28.33 3.95
N ARG A 581 -8.53 28.01 4.63
CA ARG A 581 -8.65 28.16 6.10
C ARG A 581 -7.82 27.15 6.88
N THR A 582 -7.53 25.98 6.31
CA THR A 582 -6.82 24.90 6.99
C THR A 582 -5.34 24.85 6.63
N GLN A 583 -4.88 25.72 5.72
CA GLN A 583 -3.46 25.85 5.43
C GLN A 583 -2.71 26.38 6.66
N ARG A 584 -1.64 25.69 7.05
CA ARG A 584 -0.81 26.03 8.20
C ARG A 584 0.16 27.17 7.88
N ASP A 585 0.82 27.70 8.92
CA ASP A 585 1.81 28.77 8.79
C ASP A 585 3.03 28.36 7.96
N ASP A 586 3.38 27.05 7.97
CA ASP A 586 4.44 26.48 7.13
C ASP A 586 4.05 26.38 5.62
N GLY A 587 2.85 26.79 5.27
CA GLY A 587 2.32 26.77 3.90
C GLY A 587 1.72 25.43 3.46
N LEU A 588 1.78 24.39 4.28
CA LEU A 588 1.29 23.04 3.97
C LEU A 588 0.05 22.68 4.80
N TRP A 589 -0.40 21.46 4.67
CA TRP A 589 -1.50 20.85 5.46
C TRP A 589 -0.98 19.62 6.19
N SER A 590 -1.69 19.21 7.23
CA SER A 590 -1.40 17.98 7.97
C SER A 590 -2.66 17.46 8.63
N ASP A 591 -3.02 16.24 8.30
CA ASP A 591 -4.13 15.49 8.89
C ASP A 591 -3.59 14.23 9.58
N PRO A 592 -4.14 13.80 10.73
CA PRO A 592 -3.71 12.57 11.39
C PRO A 592 -4.34 11.31 10.77
N ASP A 593 -5.39 11.48 9.93
CA ASP A 593 -6.14 10.35 9.38
C ASP A 593 -5.29 9.56 8.39
N PHE A 594 -5.51 8.23 8.38
CA PHE A 594 -4.94 7.35 7.37
C PHE A 594 -5.69 7.53 6.05
N ASN A 595 -4.96 7.46 4.95
CA ASN A 595 -5.44 7.85 3.64
C ASN A 595 -5.32 6.78 2.56
N ALA A 596 -4.80 5.60 2.91
CA ALA A 596 -4.68 4.49 1.99
C ALA A 596 -4.74 3.15 2.73
N PRO A 597 -5.20 2.06 2.10
CA PRO A 597 -4.95 0.71 2.55
C PRO A 597 -3.73 0.14 1.83
N GLY A 598 -2.82 -0.50 2.55
CA GLY A 598 -1.94 -1.50 1.95
C GLY A 598 -2.78 -2.71 1.53
N PHE A 599 -3.55 -3.24 2.48
CA PHE A 599 -4.55 -4.30 2.24
C PHE A 599 -5.87 -3.93 2.92
N PRO A 600 -6.96 -3.69 2.15
CA PRO A 600 -8.27 -3.39 2.72
C PRO A 600 -8.66 -4.37 3.83
N ARG A 601 -9.11 -3.86 4.97
CA ARG A 601 -9.53 -4.59 6.17
C ARG A 601 -8.41 -5.23 7.01
N VAL A 602 -7.14 -5.15 6.57
CA VAL A 602 -6.03 -5.87 7.22
C VAL A 602 -4.85 -4.99 7.55
N PHE A 603 -4.57 -3.98 6.70
CA PHE A 603 -3.37 -3.16 6.81
C PHE A 603 -3.60 -1.80 6.17
N TYR A 604 -3.37 -0.73 6.92
CA TYR A 604 -3.62 0.63 6.47
C TYR A 604 -2.39 1.52 6.60
N LEU A 605 -2.37 2.57 5.79
CA LEU A 605 -1.26 3.46 5.58
C LEU A 605 -1.68 4.92 5.66
N LYS A 606 -0.73 5.75 6.06
CA LYS A 606 -0.79 7.20 5.91
C LYS A 606 0.39 7.67 5.07
N TYR A 607 0.11 8.13 3.88
CA TYR A 607 1.06 8.85 3.02
C TYR A 607 1.13 10.30 3.49
N HIS A 608 2.25 10.70 4.08
CA HIS A 608 2.45 12.08 4.56
C HIS A 608 2.60 13.08 3.41
N GLY A 609 2.89 12.63 2.20
CA GLY A 609 2.93 13.45 0.99
C GLY A 609 1.55 13.93 0.53
N TYR A 610 0.49 13.16 0.78
CA TYR A 610 -0.87 13.46 0.30
C TYR A 610 -1.39 14.79 0.83
N ASP A 611 -1.06 15.16 2.06
CA ASP A 611 -1.38 16.45 2.66
C ASP A 611 -0.60 17.63 2.05
N LYS A 612 0.42 17.37 1.21
CA LYS A 612 1.32 18.39 0.68
C LYS A 612 1.04 18.71 -0.78
N TYR A 613 1.09 17.71 -1.65
CA TYR A 613 0.98 17.95 -3.09
C TYR A 613 -0.47 17.94 -3.61
N PHE A 614 -1.42 17.17 -3.05
CA PHE A 614 -2.79 17.17 -3.56
C PHE A 614 -3.56 18.46 -3.29
N PRO A 615 -3.50 19.08 -2.08
CA PRO A 615 -4.11 20.38 -1.87
C PRO A 615 -3.52 21.47 -2.78
N LEU A 616 -2.20 21.47 -2.98
CA LEU A 616 -1.54 22.39 -3.91
C LEU A 616 -2.02 22.19 -5.35
N LEU A 617 -2.06 20.93 -5.82
CA LEU A 617 -2.55 20.57 -7.15
C LEU A 617 -4.00 21.05 -7.34
N ALA A 618 -4.86 20.81 -6.36
CA ALA A 618 -6.27 21.21 -6.43
C ALA A 618 -6.45 22.73 -6.51
N LEU A 619 -5.74 23.49 -5.67
CA LEU A 619 -5.78 24.96 -5.71
C LEU A 619 -5.24 25.53 -7.02
N ALA A 620 -4.10 24.99 -7.51
CA ALA A 620 -3.49 25.44 -8.76
C ALA A 620 -4.41 25.16 -9.97
N ARG A 621 -5.01 23.96 -10.05
CA ARG A 621 -5.97 23.64 -11.10
C ARG A 621 -7.24 24.50 -11.02
N TYR A 622 -7.77 24.73 -9.81
CA TYR A 622 -8.90 25.64 -9.62
C TYR A 622 -8.61 27.05 -10.14
N ARG A 623 -7.46 27.63 -9.77
CA ARG A 623 -7.00 28.93 -10.28
C ARG A 623 -6.95 28.92 -11.81
N ASN A 624 -6.34 27.92 -12.42
CA ASN A 624 -6.15 27.84 -13.87
C ASN A 624 -7.48 27.76 -14.63
N LEU A 625 -8.48 27.03 -14.08
CA LEU A 625 -9.80 26.84 -14.71
C LEU A 625 -10.77 28.01 -14.45
N THR A 626 -10.53 28.82 -13.43
CA THR A 626 -11.39 29.96 -13.10
C THR A 626 -10.81 31.31 -13.48
N ALA A 627 -9.55 31.36 -13.92
CA ALA A 627 -8.93 32.55 -14.45
C ALA A 627 -9.79 33.14 -15.60
N PRO A 628 -9.91 34.48 -15.71
CA PRO A 628 -10.53 35.13 -16.84
C PRO A 628 -9.82 34.69 -18.14
N GLU A 629 -10.59 34.36 -19.18
CA GLU A 629 -10.02 34.16 -20.51
C GLU A 629 -9.27 35.45 -20.93
N LYS A 630 -7.99 35.30 -21.27
CA LYS A 630 -7.14 36.42 -21.71
C LYS A 630 -7.49 36.84 -23.11
#